data_0c20a9a8bedbebd5f97c0b6507ba3224
#
_entry.id   0c20a9a8bedbebd5f97c0b6507ba3224
#
_cell.length_a   1.000
_cell.length_b   1.000
_cell.length_c   1.000
_cell.angle_alpha   90.00
_cell.angle_beta   90.00
_cell.angle_gamma   90.00
#
_symmetry.space_group_name_H-M   'P 1'
#
loop_
_entity.id
_entity.type
_entity.pdbx_description
1 polymer ?
#
loop_
_entity_poly.entity_id
_entity_poly.type
_entity_poly.pdbx_seq_one_letter_code
_entity_poly.pdbx_strand_id
1 'polypeptide(L)'
;MIECLLYHNGTHWVAHNDFFSVSGKELEDLDRNLEKFLQDSSRFRGQGKQKVFMSFENGTIPRWIHQYMPHYFNRIAVVNTDKRQVEEA
;
A
#
# COMPACT_ATOMS: atom_id res chain seq x y z
N MET A 1 -8.02 10.46 4.36
CA MET A 1 -7.60 9.40 3.44
C MET A 1 -6.13 9.57 3.12
N ILE A 2 -5.42 8.48 3.06
CA ILE A 2 -4.00 8.49 2.72
C ILE A 2 -3.87 8.23 1.24
N GLU A 3 -3.05 9.01 0.54
CA GLU A 3 -2.86 8.84 -0.89
C GLU A 3 -1.41 8.53 -1.18
N CYS A 4 -1.18 7.64 -2.12
CA CYS A 4 0.17 7.29 -2.54
C CYS A 4 0.18 6.81 -3.97
N LEU A 5 1.37 6.69 -4.53
CA LEU A 5 1.56 6.16 -5.87
C LEU A 5 2.00 4.72 -5.75
N LEU A 6 1.56 3.89 -6.70
CA LEU A 6 1.87 2.47 -6.72
C LEU A 6 2.57 2.14 -8.03
N TYR A 7 3.72 1.49 -7.95
CA TYR A 7 4.42 1.04 -9.14
C TYR A 7 5.12 -0.29 -8.88
N HIS A 8 5.53 -0.93 -9.95
CA HIS A 8 6.26 -2.19 -9.88
C HIS A 8 7.67 -1.95 -10.41
N ASN A 9 8.68 -2.33 -9.63
CA ASN A 9 10.05 -2.03 -9.99
C ASN A 9 10.77 -3.18 -10.70
N GLY A 10 10.00 -4.18 -11.11
CA GLY A 10 10.58 -5.37 -11.74
C GLY A 10 10.57 -6.59 -10.83
N THR A 11 10.57 -6.39 -9.53
CA THR A 11 10.55 -7.49 -8.57
C THR A 11 9.50 -7.29 -7.49
N HIS A 12 9.20 -6.08 -7.14
CA HIS A 12 8.30 -5.77 -6.03
C HIS A 12 7.32 -4.66 -6.41
N TRP A 13 6.18 -4.67 -5.73
CA TRP A 13 5.26 -3.55 -5.76
C TRP A 13 5.71 -2.54 -4.72
N VAL A 14 5.66 -1.27 -5.09
CA VAL A 14 6.10 -0.20 -4.20
C VAL A 14 4.99 0.84 -4.10
N ALA A 15 4.61 1.17 -2.88
CA ALA A 15 3.65 2.26 -2.63
C ALA A 15 4.40 3.35 -1.90
N HIS A 16 4.34 4.57 -2.40
CA HIS A 16 5.11 5.66 -1.82
C HIS A 16 4.41 7.00 -1.94
N ASN A 17 4.78 7.88 -1.06
CA ASN A 17 4.40 9.28 -1.12
C ASN A 17 5.47 10.07 -0.38
N ASP A 18 5.16 11.33 -0.03
CA ASP A 18 6.15 12.18 0.65
C ASP A 18 6.48 11.69 2.05
N PHE A 19 5.69 10.81 2.61
CA PHE A 19 5.84 10.39 3.99
C PHE A 19 6.36 8.98 4.14
N PHE A 20 6.22 8.14 3.15
CA PHE A 20 6.68 6.76 3.28
C PHE A 20 6.92 6.10 1.93
N SER A 21 7.63 4.99 1.99
CA SER A 21 7.82 4.10 0.85
C SER A 21 7.83 2.69 1.42
N VAL A 22 6.88 1.87 0.99
CA VAL A 22 6.81 0.47 1.43
C VAL A 22 6.70 -0.40 0.20
N SER A 23 7.15 -1.63 0.32
CA SER A 23 7.15 -2.54 -0.81
C SER A 23 6.71 -3.94 -0.36
N GLY A 24 6.37 -4.76 -1.34
CA GLY A 24 6.02 -6.13 -1.12
C GLY A 24 6.13 -6.88 -2.43
N LYS A 25 6.46 -8.16 -2.35
CA LYS A 25 6.61 -8.96 -3.56
C LYS A 25 5.28 -9.17 -4.24
N GLU A 26 4.22 -9.35 -3.46
CA GLU A 26 2.86 -9.42 -3.96
C GLU A 26 2.08 -8.27 -3.39
N LEU A 27 0.93 -7.98 -3.98
CA LEU A 27 0.10 -6.90 -3.44
C LEU A 27 -0.35 -7.16 -2.01
N GLU A 28 -0.58 -8.43 -1.67
CA GLU A 28 -0.92 -8.78 -0.30
C GLU A 28 0.22 -8.46 0.66
N ASP A 29 1.43 -8.73 0.24
CA ASP A 29 2.59 -8.41 1.08
C ASP A 29 2.74 -6.91 1.24
N LEU A 30 2.50 -6.18 0.17
CA LEU A 30 2.55 -4.73 0.21
C LEU A 30 1.55 -4.19 1.22
N ASP A 31 0.32 -4.69 1.16
CA ASP A 31 -0.72 -4.21 2.06
C ASP A 31 -0.39 -4.51 3.50
N ARG A 32 0.17 -5.70 3.75
CA ARG A 32 0.56 -6.09 5.11
C ARG A 32 1.70 -5.21 5.62
N ASN A 33 2.67 -4.96 4.77
CA ASN A 33 3.81 -4.13 5.15
C ASN A 33 3.39 -2.69 5.37
N LEU A 34 2.47 -2.20 4.56
CA LEU A 34 1.96 -0.86 4.73
C LEU A 34 1.21 -0.72 6.06
N GLU A 35 0.37 -1.70 6.37
CA GLU A 35 -0.37 -1.66 7.62
C GLU A 35 0.59 -1.65 8.81
N LYS A 36 1.61 -2.49 8.74
CA LYS A 36 2.58 -2.56 9.80
C LYS A 36 3.33 -1.24 9.95
N PHE A 37 3.70 -0.64 8.83
CA PHE A 37 4.37 0.65 8.86
C PHE A 37 3.52 1.72 9.51
N LEU A 38 2.24 1.77 9.14
CA LEU A 38 1.36 2.80 9.68
C LEU A 38 1.09 2.59 11.16
N GLN A 39 1.04 1.34 11.61
CA GLN A 39 0.87 1.05 13.02
C GLN A 39 2.07 1.47 13.85
N ASP A 40 3.25 1.44 13.25
CA ASP A 40 4.48 1.81 13.94
C ASP A 40 4.81 3.29 13.79
N SER A 41 4.15 3.99 12.89
CA SER A 41 4.47 5.38 12.61
C SER A 41 3.74 6.29 13.60
N SER A 42 4.49 7.15 14.25
CA SER A 42 3.89 8.10 15.19
C SER A 42 2.96 9.07 14.49
N ARG A 43 3.11 9.24 13.18
CA ARG A 43 2.28 10.14 12.41
C ARG A 43 0.91 9.57 12.14
N PHE A 44 0.83 8.25 11.93
CA PHE A 44 -0.41 7.62 11.48
C PHE A 44 -1.07 6.71 12.50
N ARG A 45 -0.31 6.19 13.44
CA ARG A 45 -0.87 5.19 14.32
C ARG A 45 -1.97 5.78 15.21
N GLY A 46 -2.89 4.94 15.61
CA GLY A 46 -3.94 5.36 16.53
C GLY A 46 -5.08 6.09 15.85
N GLN A 47 -5.14 6.05 14.52
CA GLN A 47 -6.20 6.75 13.79
C GLN A 47 -7.28 5.80 13.30
N GLY A 48 -7.31 4.59 13.80
CA GLY A 48 -8.32 3.61 13.42
C GLY A 48 -8.10 3.10 12.00
N LYS A 49 -9.18 2.75 11.35
CA LYS A 49 -9.10 2.26 9.98
C LYS A 49 -9.01 3.42 9.02
N GLN A 50 -8.04 3.37 8.13
CA GLN A 50 -7.81 4.41 7.14
C GLN A 50 -7.88 3.82 5.75
N LYS A 51 -8.43 4.58 4.82
CA LYS A 51 -8.42 4.19 3.42
C LYS A 51 -7.13 4.72 2.80
N VAL A 52 -6.45 3.86 2.07
CA VAL A 52 -5.24 4.23 1.35
C VAL A 52 -5.55 4.14 -0.13
N PHE A 53 -5.52 5.27 -0.80
CA PHE A 53 -5.80 5.35 -2.21
C PHE A 53 -4.48 5.24 -2.96
N MET A 54 -4.35 4.20 -3.76
CA MET A 54 -3.12 3.93 -4.50
C MET A 54 -3.37 4.14 -5.98
N SER A 55 -2.68 5.13 -6.53
CA SER A 55 -2.78 5.43 -7.95
C SER A 55 -1.65 4.74 -8.68
N PHE A 56 -1.97 4.01 -9.75
CA PHE A 56 -0.96 3.31 -10.52
C PHE A 56 -0.14 4.26 -11.35
N GLU A 57 1.17 4.06 -11.36
CA GLU A 57 2.05 4.74 -12.29
C GLU A 57 2.17 3.87 -13.54
N ASN A 58 1.44 4.23 -14.56
CA ASN A 58 1.34 3.39 -15.77
C ASN A 58 2.68 3.07 -16.40
N GLY A 59 3.59 3.99 -16.38
CA GLY A 59 4.87 3.79 -17.04
C GLY A 59 5.73 2.70 -16.44
N THR A 60 5.41 2.27 -15.23
CA THR A 60 6.21 1.26 -14.54
C THR A 60 5.50 -0.07 -14.45
N ILE A 61 4.24 -0.17 -14.86
CA ILE A 61 3.50 -1.41 -14.76
C ILE A 61 3.93 -2.35 -15.88
N PRO A 62 4.29 -3.61 -15.56
CA PRO A 62 4.71 -4.54 -16.60
C PRO A 62 3.61 -4.77 -17.63
N ARG A 63 4.05 -5.03 -18.88
CA ARG A 63 3.11 -5.20 -19.96
C ARG A 63 2.12 -6.32 -19.74
N TRP A 64 2.58 -7.43 -19.15
CA TRP A 64 1.68 -8.57 -18.98
C TRP A 64 0.52 -8.24 -18.05
N ILE A 65 0.70 -7.27 -17.16
CA ILE A 65 -0.38 -6.86 -16.29
C ILE A 65 -1.41 -6.08 -17.09
N HIS A 66 -0.96 -5.31 -18.08
CA HIS A 66 -1.87 -4.55 -18.90
C HIS A 66 -2.84 -5.42 -19.68
N GLN A 67 -2.48 -6.67 -19.93
CA GLN A 67 -3.37 -7.59 -20.61
C GLN A 67 -4.59 -7.92 -19.79
N TYR A 68 -4.42 -7.96 -18.48
CA TYR A 68 -5.51 -8.27 -17.57
C TYR A 68 -6.19 -7.02 -17.04
N MET A 69 -5.52 -5.89 -17.16
CA MET A 69 -6.03 -4.61 -16.70
C MET A 69 -5.85 -3.60 -17.82
N PRO A 70 -6.63 -3.75 -18.89
CA PRO A 70 -6.44 -2.88 -20.06
C PRO A 70 -6.59 -1.41 -19.72
N HIS A 71 -7.36 -1.10 -18.70
CA HIS A 71 -7.46 0.26 -18.22
C HIS A 71 -6.81 0.23 -16.87
N TYR A 72 -5.79 1.01 -16.69
CA TYR A 72 -5.25 1.08 -15.37
C TYR A 72 -6.34 1.59 -14.43
N PHE A 73 -6.26 1.21 -13.21
CA PHE A 73 -7.21 1.68 -12.25
C PHE A 73 -6.49 1.84 -10.92
N ASN A 74 -7.12 2.60 -10.08
CA ASN A 74 -6.59 2.86 -8.76
C ASN A 74 -7.16 1.80 -7.83
N ARG A 75 -6.42 1.49 -6.79
CA ARG A 75 -6.95 0.58 -5.79
C ARG A 75 -7.05 1.30 -4.46
N ILE A 76 -7.98 0.86 -3.65
CA ILE A 76 -8.16 1.39 -2.32
C ILE A 76 -7.98 0.24 -1.34
N ALA A 77 -7.07 0.43 -0.40
CA ALA A 77 -6.86 -0.55 0.65
C ALA A 77 -7.33 0.06 1.97
N VAL A 78 -7.95 -0.75 2.80
CA VAL A 78 -8.34 -0.30 4.13
C VAL A 78 -7.36 -0.91 5.11
N VAL A 79 -6.66 -0.07 5.85
CA VAL A 79 -5.68 -0.54 6.80
C VAL A 79 -6.04 -0.04 8.18
N ASN A 80 -5.72 -0.85 9.19
CA ASN A 80 -5.98 -0.49 10.57
C ASN A 80 -4.69 0.10 11.14
N THR A 81 -4.73 1.37 11.49
CA THR A 81 -3.54 2.05 12.01
C THR A 81 -3.39 1.91 13.51
N ASP A 82 -4.37 1.31 14.18
CA ASP A 82 -4.24 1.06 15.62
C ASP A 82 -3.37 -0.15 15.84
N LYS A 83 -2.41 -0.02 16.75
CA LYS A 83 -1.56 -1.15 17.05
C LYS A 83 -2.37 -2.20 17.76
N ARG A 84 -2.26 -3.45 17.32
CA ARG A 84 -3.04 -4.52 17.89
C ARG A 84 -2.55 -4.80 19.30
N GLN A 85 -3.50 -5.00 20.16
CA GLN A 85 -3.19 -5.39 21.49
C GLN A 85 -3.03 -6.86 21.50
N VAL A 86 -2.64 -7.49 21.10
CA VAL A 86 -2.53 -8.83 21.03
C VAL A 86 -2.83 -9.55 22.26
N GLU A 87 -3.26 -9.34 22.24
CA GLU A 87 -3.38 -9.80 22.78
C GLU A 87 -3.01 -10.58 23.39
N GLU A 88 -2.53 -10.14 23.57
CA GLU A 88 -2.16 -10.57 24.00
C GLU A 88 -2.22 -11.18 24.48
N ALA A 89 -2.24 -11.25 24.44
CA ALA A 89 -2.40 -11.87 24.76
C ALA A 89 -2.38 -12.52 24.99
#